data_059a4eb9099b64ae760de8e1f2905d6c
#
_entry.id   059a4eb9099b64ae760de8e1f2905d6c
#
_cell.length_a   1.000
_cell.length_b   1.000
_cell.length_c   1.000
_cell.angle_alpha   90.00
_cell.angle_beta   90.00
_cell.angle_gamma   90.00
#
_symmetry.space_group_name_H-M   'P 1'
#
loop_
_entity.id
_entity.type
_entity.pdbx_description
1 polymer ?
#
loop_
_entity_poly.entity_id
_entity_poly.type
_entity_poly.pdbx_seq_one_letter_code
_entity_poly.pdbx_strand_id
1 'polypeptide(L)'
;RAKARTPISAKLVANMLVEAGIERVLTMDLHAAQIQGFFDIPVDNLYASPIFALDILHQFKDTTGDIMVVSPDVGGVARARELAKRIEAPLAIVDKRREKAGEIAEMTVIGNVSGKKCIIVDDICDTAGTLCKAAELLIENGASEVHSYITHGVLSGPAVERITKSVMKSLVITDSIEASPAVLAAPNIRIVPTAPMFAQAILNIWNGTSVSSLFETDTLGPIYDGLY
;
A
#
# COMPACT_ATOMS: atom_id res chain seq x y z
N ARG A 1 10.60 -8.39 12.34
CA ARG A 1 10.72 -9.44 13.38
C ARG A 1 11.56 -8.89 14.53
N ALA A 2 10.99 -8.86 15.74
CA ALA A 2 11.78 -8.57 16.94
C ALA A 2 12.83 -9.67 17.09
N LYS A 3 14.12 -9.30 17.08
CA LYS A 3 15.18 -10.20 17.52
C LYS A 3 15.01 -10.43 19.02
N ALA A 4 15.42 -11.60 19.51
CA ALA A 4 15.41 -11.86 20.95
C ALA A 4 16.07 -10.69 21.71
N ARG A 5 15.43 -10.21 22.79
CA ARG A 5 15.87 -9.10 23.66
C ARG A 5 15.86 -7.69 23.01
N THR A 6 15.11 -7.47 21.91
CA THR A 6 14.84 -6.12 21.42
C THR A 6 13.47 -5.66 21.92
N PRO A 7 13.28 -4.37 22.28
CA PRO A 7 11.98 -3.83 22.65
C PRO A 7 11.03 -3.84 21.44
N ILE A 8 9.73 -3.87 21.72
CA ILE A 8 8.70 -3.61 20.71
C ILE A 8 8.64 -2.09 20.54
N SER A 9 9.35 -1.56 19.52
CA SER A 9 9.49 -0.12 19.29
C SER A 9 8.14 0.59 19.12
N ALA A 10 7.15 -0.07 18.52
CA ALA A 10 5.80 0.49 18.38
C ALA A 10 5.14 0.78 19.74
N LYS A 11 5.31 -0.10 20.77
CA LYS A 11 4.81 0.18 22.12
C LYS A 11 5.55 1.35 22.77
N LEU A 12 6.86 1.45 22.56
CA LEU A 12 7.64 2.58 23.07
C LEU A 12 7.13 3.90 22.47
N VAL A 13 6.95 3.95 21.15
CA VAL A 13 6.42 5.14 20.46
C VAL A 13 5.00 5.49 20.96
N ALA A 14 4.12 4.48 21.09
CA ALA A 14 2.78 4.69 21.63
C ALA A 14 2.82 5.33 23.02
N ASN A 15 3.64 4.79 23.93
CA ASN A 15 3.79 5.35 25.27
C ASN A 15 4.32 6.79 25.25
N MET A 16 5.33 7.09 24.42
CA MET A 16 5.88 8.44 24.30
C MET A 16 4.82 9.46 23.79
N LEU A 17 3.98 9.07 22.85
CA LEU A 17 2.90 9.91 22.33
C LEU A 17 1.85 10.21 23.42
N VAL A 18 1.44 9.19 24.17
CA VAL A 18 0.46 9.34 25.27
C VAL A 18 1.04 10.22 26.38
N GLU A 19 2.29 10.00 26.81
CA GLU A 19 2.97 10.83 27.81
C GLU A 19 3.16 12.28 27.34
N ALA A 20 3.27 12.50 26.02
CA ALA A 20 3.31 13.86 25.44
C ALA A 20 1.92 14.55 25.41
N GLY A 21 0.86 13.89 25.87
CA GLY A 21 -0.48 14.46 25.97
C GLY A 21 -1.38 14.21 24.75
N ILE A 22 -1.05 13.24 23.90
CA ILE A 22 -1.93 12.83 22.80
C ILE A 22 -3.13 12.08 23.38
N GLU A 23 -4.35 12.51 23.03
CA GLU A 23 -5.62 11.92 23.51
C GLU A 23 -6.30 11.01 22.46
N ARG A 24 -5.92 11.12 21.18
CA ARG A 24 -6.42 10.29 20.08
C ARG A 24 -5.41 10.19 18.96
N VAL A 25 -5.36 9.03 18.28
CA VAL A 25 -4.51 8.81 17.13
C VAL A 25 -5.37 8.55 15.90
N LEU A 26 -5.12 9.29 14.82
CA LEU A 26 -5.64 9.01 13.48
C LEU A 26 -4.44 8.70 12.59
N THR A 27 -4.45 7.52 11.97
CA THR A 27 -3.33 7.00 11.18
C THR A 27 -3.82 6.30 9.92
N MET A 28 -2.91 5.93 9.03
CA MET A 28 -3.24 5.20 7.80
C MET A 28 -2.30 4.00 7.63
N ASP A 29 -2.87 2.85 7.27
CA ASP A 29 -2.17 1.60 6.91
C ASP A 29 -1.00 1.25 7.85
N LEU A 30 -1.29 1.10 9.14
CA LEU A 30 -0.29 0.54 10.06
C LEU A 30 0.22 -0.80 9.53
N HIS A 31 1.54 -0.98 9.48
CA HIS A 31 2.18 -2.21 8.97
C HIS A 31 1.63 -3.48 9.65
N ALA A 32 1.33 -3.40 10.93
CA ALA A 32 0.64 -4.44 11.67
C ALA A 32 -0.56 -3.83 12.40
N ALA A 33 -1.78 -4.28 12.06
CA ALA A 33 -3.02 -3.76 12.66
C ALA A 33 -3.03 -3.86 14.19
N GLN A 34 -2.31 -4.85 14.76
CA GLN A 34 -2.16 -5.06 16.20
C GLN A 34 -1.48 -3.88 16.92
N ILE A 35 -0.79 -2.99 16.20
CA ILE A 35 -0.18 -1.78 16.79
C ILE A 35 -1.24 -0.89 17.44
N GLN A 36 -2.47 -0.88 16.93
CA GLN A 36 -3.59 -0.18 17.57
C GLN A 36 -3.79 -0.59 19.03
N GLY A 37 -3.59 -1.87 19.35
CA GLY A 37 -3.70 -2.39 20.72
C GLY A 37 -2.56 -1.99 21.67
N PHE A 38 -1.57 -1.22 21.22
CA PHE A 38 -0.52 -0.69 22.09
C PHE A 38 -0.89 0.65 22.73
N PHE A 39 -1.96 1.27 22.25
CA PHE A 39 -2.47 2.53 22.78
C PHE A 39 -3.62 2.25 23.76
N ASP A 40 -3.65 2.98 24.86
CA ASP A 40 -4.75 3.01 25.83
C ASP A 40 -5.73 4.18 25.53
N ILE A 41 -5.54 4.86 24.40
CA ILE A 41 -6.37 5.93 23.86
C ILE A 41 -7.00 5.50 22.54
N PRO A 42 -8.08 6.15 22.07
CA PRO A 42 -8.71 5.82 20.80
C PRO A 42 -7.74 5.91 19.61
N VAL A 43 -7.77 4.91 18.74
CA VAL A 43 -6.97 4.85 17.51
C VAL A 43 -7.90 4.55 16.33
N ASP A 44 -7.90 5.42 15.34
CA ASP A 44 -8.54 5.20 14.05
C ASP A 44 -7.48 4.96 12.99
N ASN A 45 -7.47 3.74 12.45
CA ASN A 45 -6.55 3.38 11.36
C ASN A 45 -7.31 3.40 10.03
N LEU A 46 -7.03 4.41 9.21
CA LEU A 46 -7.54 4.52 7.84
C LEU A 46 -6.80 3.54 6.92
N TYR A 47 -7.36 3.31 5.74
CA TYR A 47 -6.76 2.47 4.71
C TYR A 47 -6.70 3.22 3.38
N ALA A 48 -5.59 3.13 2.66
CA ALA A 48 -5.43 3.71 1.33
C ALA A 48 -6.17 2.91 0.24
N SER A 49 -6.55 1.66 0.52
CA SER A 49 -7.22 0.78 -0.44
C SER A 49 -8.45 1.40 -1.12
N PRO A 50 -9.36 2.16 -0.45
CA PRO A 50 -10.45 2.86 -1.13
C PRO A 50 -9.96 3.94 -2.11
N ILE A 51 -8.92 4.71 -1.73
CA ILE A 51 -8.31 5.73 -2.60
C ILE A 51 -7.70 5.06 -3.83
N PHE A 52 -6.96 3.98 -3.64
CA PHE A 52 -6.37 3.20 -4.73
C PHE A 52 -7.43 2.59 -5.65
N ALA A 53 -8.53 2.09 -5.10
CA ALA A 53 -9.63 1.56 -5.91
C ALA A 53 -10.22 2.64 -6.84
N LEU A 54 -10.47 3.84 -6.34
CA LEU A 54 -10.96 4.97 -7.14
C LEU A 54 -9.98 5.32 -8.27
N ASP A 55 -8.69 5.44 -7.93
CA ASP A 55 -7.66 5.76 -8.91
C ASP A 55 -7.51 4.66 -9.98
N ILE A 56 -7.50 3.39 -9.58
CA ILE A 56 -7.41 2.25 -10.50
C ILE A 56 -8.61 2.22 -11.44
N LEU A 57 -9.82 2.35 -10.92
CA LEU A 57 -11.04 2.36 -11.73
C LEU A 57 -11.05 3.52 -12.72
N HIS A 58 -10.51 4.67 -12.36
CA HIS A 58 -10.36 5.81 -13.26
C HIS A 58 -9.28 5.57 -14.32
N GLN A 59 -8.08 5.12 -13.92
CA GLN A 59 -6.93 4.93 -14.82
C GLN A 59 -7.12 3.77 -15.81
N PHE A 60 -7.83 2.72 -15.41
CA PHE A 60 -8.02 1.49 -16.17
C PHE A 60 -9.47 1.26 -16.61
N LYS A 61 -10.31 2.30 -16.66
CA LYS A 61 -11.76 2.24 -16.94
C LYS A 61 -12.13 1.36 -18.14
N ASP A 62 -11.30 1.37 -19.19
CA ASP A 62 -11.56 0.63 -20.44
C ASP A 62 -10.99 -0.80 -20.43
N THR A 63 -10.25 -1.18 -19.39
CA THR A 63 -9.50 -2.45 -19.31
C THR A 63 -9.58 -3.12 -17.94
N THR A 64 -10.60 -2.81 -17.15
CA THR A 64 -10.76 -3.39 -15.80
C THR A 64 -10.82 -4.91 -15.81
N GLY A 65 -11.39 -5.55 -16.81
CA GLY A 65 -11.42 -7.01 -16.97
C GLY A 65 -10.07 -7.68 -17.17
N ASP A 66 -9.01 -6.92 -17.48
CA ASP A 66 -7.66 -7.41 -17.66
C ASP A 66 -6.77 -7.25 -16.43
N ILE A 67 -7.31 -6.66 -15.37
CA ILE A 67 -6.56 -6.43 -14.12
C ILE A 67 -6.43 -7.73 -13.31
N MET A 68 -5.24 -7.89 -12.71
CA MET A 68 -4.93 -8.86 -11.68
C MET A 68 -4.28 -8.14 -10.50
N VAL A 69 -4.90 -8.16 -9.33
CA VAL A 69 -4.26 -7.65 -8.11
C VAL A 69 -3.25 -8.66 -7.61
N VAL A 70 -2.10 -8.21 -7.18
CA VAL A 70 -1.00 -9.08 -6.75
C VAL A 70 -0.52 -8.69 -5.35
N SER A 71 -0.45 -9.66 -4.46
CA SER A 71 0.28 -9.51 -3.20
C SER A 71 1.76 -9.82 -3.40
N PRO A 72 2.70 -8.94 -3.01
CA PRO A 72 4.14 -9.19 -3.17
C PRO A 72 4.70 -10.24 -2.22
N ASP A 73 3.94 -10.65 -1.22
CA ASP A 73 4.26 -11.73 -0.28
C ASP A 73 3.00 -12.29 0.39
N VAL A 74 3.18 -13.33 1.20
CA VAL A 74 2.07 -13.96 1.94
C VAL A 74 1.48 -13.05 3.01
N GLY A 75 2.28 -12.14 3.58
CA GLY A 75 1.85 -11.21 4.64
C GLY A 75 0.86 -10.14 4.13
N GLY A 76 1.01 -9.71 2.88
CA GLY A 76 0.16 -8.70 2.23
C GLY A 76 -1.16 -9.22 1.65
N VAL A 77 -1.41 -10.55 1.67
CA VAL A 77 -2.57 -11.17 1.00
C VAL A 77 -3.92 -10.59 1.45
N ALA A 78 -4.07 -10.27 2.73
CA ALA A 78 -5.32 -9.71 3.24
C ALA A 78 -5.59 -8.33 2.60
N ARG A 79 -4.58 -7.46 2.53
CA ARG A 79 -4.64 -6.13 1.90
C ARG A 79 -4.95 -6.24 0.40
N ALA A 80 -4.22 -7.11 -0.30
CA ALA A 80 -4.44 -7.33 -1.74
C ALA A 80 -5.84 -7.86 -2.03
N ARG A 81 -6.38 -8.75 -1.18
CA ARG A 81 -7.74 -9.28 -1.31
C ARG A 81 -8.80 -8.19 -1.14
N GLU A 82 -8.61 -7.27 -0.19
CA GLU A 82 -9.54 -6.14 0.01
C GLU A 82 -9.57 -5.23 -1.21
N LEU A 83 -8.43 -4.89 -1.79
CA LEU A 83 -8.38 -4.10 -3.02
C LEU A 83 -8.99 -4.87 -4.20
N ALA A 84 -8.65 -6.14 -4.37
CA ALA A 84 -9.19 -6.99 -5.44
C ALA A 84 -10.72 -7.06 -5.38
N LYS A 85 -11.30 -7.20 -4.18
CA LYS A 85 -12.75 -7.19 -3.97
C LYS A 85 -13.38 -5.85 -4.37
N ARG A 86 -12.74 -4.71 -4.05
CA ARG A 86 -13.26 -3.37 -4.35
C ARG A 86 -13.33 -3.07 -5.83
N ILE A 87 -12.39 -3.61 -6.61
CA ILE A 87 -12.32 -3.40 -8.07
C ILE A 87 -12.78 -4.61 -8.87
N GLU A 88 -13.38 -5.61 -8.21
CA GLU A 88 -13.88 -6.86 -8.80
C GLU A 88 -12.83 -7.60 -9.64
N ALA A 89 -11.57 -7.56 -9.21
CA ALA A 89 -10.45 -8.19 -9.92
C ALA A 89 -10.01 -9.49 -9.23
N PRO A 90 -9.44 -10.46 -9.98
CA PRO A 90 -8.82 -11.64 -9.42
C PRO A 90 -7.53 -11.29 -8.66
N LEU A 91 -7.08 -12.24 -7.80
CA LEU A 91 -5.90 -12.11 -6.94
C LEU A 91 -4.84 -13.15 -7.31
N ALA A 92 -3.59 -12.71 -7.40
CA ALA A 92 -2.40 -13.57 -7.43
C ALA A 92 -1.47 -13.22 -6.26
N ILE A 93 -0.51 -14.11 -5.98
CA ILE A 93 0.43 -13.96 -4.87
C ILE A 93 1.83 -14.26 -5.37
N VAL A 94 2.81 -13.45 -5.01
CA VAL A 94 4.22 -13.77 -5.13
C VAL A 94 4.67 -14.41 -3.81
N ASP A 95 4.87 -15.73 -3.82
CA ASP A 95 5.37 -16.48 -2.67
C ASP A 95 6.90 -16.47 -2.65
N LYS A 96 7.45 -15.99 -1.54
CA LYS A 96 8.88 -15.89 -1.30
C LYS A 96 9.31 -16.94 -0.29
N ARG A 97 9.86 -18.05 -0.77
CA ARG A 97 10.41 -19.12 0.08
C ARG A 97 11.88 -18.89 0.36
N ARG A 98 12.25 -19.03 1.62
CA ARG A 98 13.64 -19.15 2.06
C ARG A 98 13.81 -20.52 2.67
N GLU A 99 14.47 -21.43 1.96
CA GLU A 99 14.71 -22.79 2.48
C GLU A 99 15.77 -22.80 3.58
N LYS A 100 16.80 -21.94 3.49
CA LYS A 100 17.84 -21.79 4.54
C LYS A 100 18.30 -20.35 4.68
N ALA A 101 18.86 -20.04 5.85
CA ALA A 101 19.51 -18.75 6.10
C ALA A 101 20.80 -18.65 5.25
N GLY A 102 20.82 -17.72 4.27
CA GLY A 102 21.97 -17.49 3.37
C GLY A 102 21.75 -17.92 1.93
N GLU A 103 20.65 -18.62 1.60
CA GLU A 103 20.29 -18.95 0.22
C GLU A 103 19.49 -17.82 -0.46
N ILE A 104 19.61 -17.74 -1.79
CA ILE A 104 18.80 -16.81 -2.60
C ILE A 104 17.34 -17.24 -2.44
N ALA A 105 16.50 -16.33 -1.97
CA ALA A 105 15.07 -16.61 -1.81
C ALA A 105 14.45 -16.90 -3.18
N GLU A 106 13.94 -18.09 -3.37
CA GLU A 106 13.15 -18.45 -4.54
C GLU A 106 11.79 -17.72 -4.45
N MET A 107 11.37 -17.13 -5.55
CA MET A 107 10.08 -16.43 -5.65
C MET A 107 9.26 -17.14 -6.73
N THR A 108 8.03 -17.48 -6.43
CA THR A 108 7.08 -18.13 -7.35
C THR A 108 5.77 -17.36 -7.40
N VAL A 109 5.11 -17.36 -8.56
CA VAL A 109 3.78 -16.75 -8.73
C VAL A 109 2.71 -17.83 -8.51
N ILE A 110 1.78 -17.55 -7.61
CA ILE A 110 0.57 -18.35 -7.40
C ILE A 110 -0.60 -17.61 -8.04
N GLY A 111 -1.18 -18.19 -9.07
CA GLY A 111 -2.23 -17.61 -9.91
C GLY A 111 -1.78 -17.47 -11.37
N ASN A 112 -2.75 -17.30 -12.28
CA ASN A 112 -2.46 -17.13 -13.71
C ASN A 112 -2.45 -15.64 -14.06
N VAL A 113 -1.27 -15.09 -14.29
CA VAL A 113 -1.03 -13.67 -14.62
C VAL A 113 -0.83 -13.43 -16.12
N SER A 114 -0.85 -14.50 -16.94
CA SER A 114 -0.59 -14.41 -18.38
C SER A 114 -1.58 -13.47 -19.07
N GLY A 115 -1.06 -12.49 -19.81
CA GLY A 115 -1.82 -11.46 -20.52
C GLY A 115 -2.47 -10.42 -19.64
N LYS A 116 -2.34 -10.50 -18.30
CA LYS A 116 -2.98 -9.58 -17.36
C LYS A 116 -2.13 -8.34 -17.07
N LYS A 117 -2.80 -7.22 -16.76
CA LYS A 117 -2.21 -6.04 -16.15
C LYS A 117 -2.14 -6.25 -14.64
N CYS A 118 -0.95 -6.53 -14.14
CA CYS A 118 -0.74 -6.84 -12.73
C CYS A 118 -0.61 -5.55 -11.91
N ILE A 119 -1.36 -5.46 -10.81
CA ILE A 119 -1.29 -4.37 -9.84
C ILE A 119 -0.78 -4.93 -8.52
N ILE A 120 0.51 -4.69 -8.22
CA ILE A 120 1.10 -5.06 -6.93
C ILE A 120 0.63 -4.04 -5.88
N VAL A 121 0.14 -4.52 -4.73
CA VAL A 121 -0.28 -3.66 -3.62
C VAL A 121 0.44 -4.02 -2.34
N ASP A 122 0.99 -3.00 -1.65
CA ASP A 122 1.63 -3.16 -0.35
C ASP A 122 1.45 -1.89 0.51
N ASP A 123 1.79 -1.97 1.80
CA ASP A 123 1.74 -0.81 2.70
C ASP A 123 2.98 0.06 2.60
N ILE A 124 4.15 -0.52 2.39
CA ILE A 124 5.41 0.21 2.46
C ILE A 124 6.41 -0.22 1.39
N CYS A 125 7.04 0.75 0.76
CA CYS A 125 8.19 0.52 -0.12
C CYS A 125 9.38 1.35 0.39
N ASP A 126 10.42 0.66 0.87
CA ASP A 126 11.66 1.31 1.32
C ASP A 126 12.70 1.35 0.19
N THR A 127 13.48 0.31 -0.02
CA THR A 127 14.57 0.28 -1.03
C THR A 127 14.14 -0.23 -2.41
N ALA A 128 12.89 -0.58 -2.58
CA ALA A 128 12.25 -1.12 -3.79
C ALA A 128 12.83 -2.44 -4.35
N GLY A 129 13.80 -3.05 -3.68
CA GLY A 129 14.45 -4.27 -4.21
C GLY A 129 13.50 -5.46 -4.35
N THR A 130 12.64 -5.72 -3.36
CA THR A 130 11.65 -6.79 -3.40
C THR A 130 10.55 -6.49 -4.42
N LEU A 131 10.10 -5.24 -4.48
CA LEU A 131 9.05 -4.79 -5.39
C LEU A 131 9.48 -4.95 -6.86
N CYS A 132 10.68 -4.51 -7.22
CA CYS A 132 11.19 -4.63 -8.58
C CYS A 132 11.38 -6.10 -8.99
N LYS A 133 11.89 -6.96 -8.10
CA LYS A 133 12.00 -8.41 -8.36
C LYS A 133 10.64 -9.08 -8.54
N ALA A 134 9.65 -8.69 -7.77
CA ALA A 134 8.28 -9.19 -7.95
C ALA A 134 7.71 -8.76 -9.32
N ALA A 135 7.98 -7.53 -9.75
CA ALA A 135 7.57 -7.06 -11.07
C ALA A 135 8.24 -7.82 -12.22
N GLU A 136 9.56 -8.05 -12.13
CA GLU A 136 10.31 -8.86 -13.09
C GLU A 136 9.71 -10.26 -13.21
N LEU A 137 9.47 -10.93 -12.08
CA LEU A 137 8.89 -12.27 -12.04
C LEU A 137 7.50 -12.32 -12.68
N LEU A 138 6.66 -11.32 -12.47
CA LEU A 138 5.33 -11.24 -13.08
C LEU A 138 5.42 -11.13 -14.61
N ILE A 139 6.33 -10.31 -15.13
CA ILE A 139 6.59 -10.22 -16.57
C ILE A 139 7.11 -11.54 -17.13
N GLU A 140 8.04 -12.21 -16.45
CA GLU A 140 8.55 -13.54 -16.84
C GLU A 140 7.45 -14.61 -16.86
N ASN A 141 6.41 -14.46 -16.03
CA ASN A 141 5.22 -15.32 -16.02
C ASN A 141 4.11 -14.86 -16.99
N GLY A 142 4.42 -13.91 -17.89
CA GLY A 142 3.55 -13.53 -19.00
C GLY A 142 2.59 -12.38 -18.71
N ALA A 143 2.76 -11.65 -17.60
CA ALA A 143 2.00 -10.42 -17.38
C ALA A 143 2.28 -9.41 -18.51
N SER A 144 1.23 -8.73 -19.00
CA SER A 144 1.35 -7.73 -20.06
C SER A 144 1.96 -6.42 -19.56
N GLU A 145 1.60 -6.02 -18.36
CA GLU A 145 2.08 -4.81 -17.69
C GLU A 145 2.11 -5.04 -16.18
N VAL A 146 2.99 -4.31 -15.48
CA VAL A 146 3.04 -4.30 -14.01
C VAL A 146 3.00 -2.87 -13.51
N HIS A 147 2.08 -2.63 -12.60
CA HIS A 147 1.90 -1.38 -11.85
C HIS A 147 1.98 -1.69 -10.36
N SER A 148 2.27 -0.69 -9.54
CA SER A 148 2.29 -0.86 -8.09
C SER A 148 1.57 0.28 -7.39
N TYR A 149 0.85 -0.04 -6.31
CA TYR A 149 0.15 0.90 -5.43
C TYR A 149 0.61 0.67 -4.00
N ILE A 150 1.29 1.65 -3.44
CA ILE A 150 1.96 1.54 -2.14
C ILE A 150 1.56 2.73 -1.27
N THR A 151 1.09 2.47 -0.05
CA THR A 151 0.68 3.54 0.84
C THR A 151 1.87 4.42 1.23
N HIS A 152 2.93 3.84 1.80
CA HIS A 152 4.07 4.58 2.33
C HIS A 152 5.29 4.44 1.43
N GLY A 153 5.50 5.44 0.57
CA GLY A 153 6.68 5.53 -0.29
C GLY A 153 7.88 6.11 0.45
N VAL A 154 8.56 5.32 1.29
CA VAL A 154 9.80 5.74 1.96
C VAL A 154 10.88 6.03 0.93
N LEU A 155 11.02 5.17 -0.06
CA LEU A 155 11.86 5.29 -1.26
C LEU A 155 13.31 5.70 -0.94
N SER A 156 13.89 5.06 0.08
CA SER A 156 15.25 5.36 0.53
C SER A 156 16.34 4.82 -0.39
N GLY A 157 17.51 5.44 -0.32
CA GLY A 157 18.72 5.03 -1.03
C GLY A 157 18.49 4.93 -2.55
N PRO A 158 18.75 3.77 -3.20
CA PRO A 158 18.64 3.62 -4.65
C PRO A 158 17.21 3.33 -5.15
N ALA A 159 16.17 3.49 -4.32
CA ALA A 159 14.81 3.05 -4.65
C ALA A 159 14.27 3.72 -5.92
N VAL A 160 14.37 5.04 -6.04
CA VAL A 160 13.86 5.78 -7.21
C VAL A 160 14.58 5.33 -8.49
N GLU A 161 15.89 5.18 -8.43
CA GLU A 161 16.68 4.70 -9.58
C GLU A 161 16.27 3.28 -10.00
N ARG A 162 16.07 2.37 -9.03
CA ARG A 162 15.61 1.00 -9.29
C ARG A 162 14.23 0.98 -9.95
N ILE A 163 13.30 1.76 -9.43
CA ILE A 163 11.93 1.85 -9.96
C ILE A 163 11.95 2.40 -11.38
N THR A 164 12.70 3.47 -11.62
CA THR A 164 12.78 4.11 -12.94
C THR A 164 13.40 3.18 -14.01
N LYS A 165 14.35 2.33 -13.60
CA LYS A 165 15.01 1.35 -14.48
C LYS A 165 14.30 -0.01 -14.56
N SER A 166 13.29 -0.23 -13.73
CA SER A 166 12.58 -1.52 -13.67
C SER A 166 11.62 -1.73 -14.84
N VAL A 167 11.08 -2.93 -14.94
CA VAL A 167 10.02 -3.29 -15.90
C VAL A 167 8.64 -2.72 -15.51
N MET A 168 8.55 -2.09 -14.36
CA MET A 168 7.32 -1.51 -13.79
C MET A 168 6.89 -0.29 -14.61
N LYS A 169 5.65 -0.28 -15.08
CA LYS A 169 5.09 0.86 -15.84
C LYS A 169 4.84 2.07 -14.96
N SER A 170 4.33 1.85 -13.75
CA SER A 170 4.13 2.93 -12.77
C SER A 170 4.20 2.42 -11.34
N LEU A 171 4.69 3.29 -10.47
CA LEU A 171 4.50 3.21 -9.03
C LEU A 171 3.58 4.37 -8.61
N VAL A 172 2.50 4.04 -7.93
CA VAL A 172 1.60 5.02 -7.28
C VAL A 172 1.82 4.92 -5.78
N ILE A 173 2.10 6.04 -5.16
CA ILE A 173 2.24 6.17 -3.71
C ILE A 173 1.26 7.21 -3.18
N THR A 174 0.99 7.19 -1.88
CA THR A 174 0.28 8.31 -1.25
C THR A 174 1.26 9.41 -0.84
N ASP A 175 0.69 10.56 -0.45
CA ASP A 175 1.42 11.68 0.15
C ASP A 175 1.64 11.55 1.67
N SER A 176 1.50 10.33 2.22
CA SER A 176 1.73 10.06 3.65
C SER A 176 3.17 10.31 4.11
N ILE A 177 4.10 10.34 3.18
CA ILE A 177 5.50 10.74 3.37
C ILE A 177 5.82 11.80 2.33
N GLU A 178 6.47 12.89 2.74
CA GLU A 178 6.89 13.96 1.84
C GLU A 178 7.80 13.42 0.73
N ALA A 179 7.40 13.68 -0.51
CA ALA A 179 8.13 13.22 -1.67
C ALA A 179 9.44 14.01 -1.85
N SER A 180 10.56 13.29 -1.99
CA SER A 180 11.84 13.91 -2.31
C SER A 180 11.84 14.50 -3.73
N PRO A 181 12.75 15.46 -4.06
CA PRO A 181 12.90 15.97 -5.42
C PRO A 181 13.14 14.86 -6.46
N ALA A 182 13.81 13.78 -6.09
CA ALA A 182 14.05 12.64 -6.98
C ALA A 182 12.74 11.88 -7.29
N VAL A 183 11.85 11.73 -6.31
CA VAL A 183 10.52 11.13 -6.50
C VAL A 183 9.67 12.00 -7.42
N LEU A 184 9.65 13.33 -7.19
CA LEU A 184 8.87 14.27 -8.00
C LEU A 184 9.36 14.35 -9.46
N ALA A 185 10.65 14.11 -9.70
CA ALA A 185 11.24 14.11 -11.02
C ALA A 185 11.12 12.77 -11.76
N ALA A 186 10.73 11.69 -11.09
CA ALA A 186 10.66 10.36 -11.67
C ALA A 186 9.45 10.23 -12.62
N PRO A 187 9.65 9.81 -13.89
CA PRO A 187 8.59 9.82 -14.90
C PRO A 187 7.51 8.75 -14.66
N ASN A 188 7.83 7.71 -13.89
CA ASN A 188 6.94 6.58 -13.61
C ASN A 188 6.52 6.47 -12.14
N ILE A 189 6.71 7.53 -11.35
CA ILE A 189 6.16 7.61 -9.98
C ILE A 189 5.07 8.67 -9.94
N ARG A 190 3.90 8.31 -9.41
CA ARG A 190 2.75 9.20 -9.24
C ARG A 190 2.31 9.21 -7.78
N ILE A 191 1.77 10.34 -7.33
CA ILE A 191 1.33 10.54 -5.95
C ILE A 191 -0.17 10.76 -5.95
N VAL A 192 -0.88 10.06 -5.08
CA VAL A 192 -2.32 10.28 -4.82
C VAL A 192 -2.50 10.91 -3.44
N PRO A 193 -3.37 11.93 -3.31
CA PRO A 193 -3.52 12.65 -2.05
C PRO A 193 -4.34 11.86 -1.03
N THR A 194 -3.92 11.90 0.23
CA THR A 194 -4.67 11.36 1.37
C THR A 194 -5.43 12.44 2.13
N ALA A 195 -5.08 13.71 1.95
CA ALA A 195 -5.63 14.84 2.68
C ALA A 195 -7.18 14.91 2.67
N PRO A 196 -7.89 14.65 1.56
CA PRO A 196 -9.35 14.66 1.55
C PRO A 196 -9.95 13.61 2.49
N MET A 197 -9.40 12.39 2.52
CA MET A 197 -9.86 11.32 3.41
C MET A 197 -9.58 11.66 4.88
N PHE A 198 -8.39 12.18 5.19
CA PHE A 198 -8.05 12.62 6.54
C PHE A 198 -8.95 13.77 7.02
N ALA A 199 -9.20 14.77 6.17
CA ALA A 199 -10.08 15.89 6.49
C ALA A 199 -11.49 15.39 6.84
N GLN A 200 -12.05 14.49 6.03
CA GLN A 200 -13.37 13.92 6.31
C GLN A 200 -13.38 13.06 7.57
N ALA A 201 -12.31 12.29 7.83
CA ALA A 201 -12.18 11.51 9.05
C ALA A 201 -12.15 12.41 10.29
N ILE A 202 -11.42 13.51 10.25
CA ILE A 202 -11.39 14.52 11.34
C ILE A 202 -12.78 15.12 11.57
N LEU A 203 -13.50 15.47 10.50
CA LEU A 203 -14.87 15.97 10.60
C LEU A 203 -15.82 14.95 11.22
N ASN A 204 -15.70 13.68 10.80
CA ASN A 204 -16.51 12.59 11.34
C ASN A 204 -16.25 12.39 12.84
N ILE A 205 -14.98 12.41 13.24
CA ILE A 205 -14.58 12.31 14.66
C ILE A 205 -15.14 13.49 15.45
N TRP A 206 -15.00 14.71 14.93
CA TRP A 206 -15.49 15.93 15.58
C TRP A 206 -17.01 15.91 15.77
N ASN A 207 -17.74 15.42 14.77
CA ASN A 207 -19.20 15.35 14.79
C ASN A 207 -19.75 14.09 15.48
N GLY A 208 -18.89 13.19 15.98
CA GLY A 208 -19.31 11.92 16.58
C GLY A 208 -19.96 10.95 15.58
N THR A 209 -19.63 11.06 14.30
CA THR A 209 -20.12 10.18 13.22
C THR A 209 -19.10 9.11 12.84
N SER A 210 -19.53 8.10 12.07
CA SER A 210 -18.70 6.93 11.73
C SER A 210 -17.53 7.28 10.81
N VAL A 211 -16.31 6.89 11.21
CA VAL A 211 -15.12 6.91 10.35
C VAL A 211 -15.13 5.74 9.37
N SER A 212 -15.74 4.62 9.74
CA SER A 212 -15.78 3.40 8.90
C SER A 212 -16.55 3.60 7.58
N SER A 213 -17.43 4.61 7.49
CA SER A 213 -18.11 4.97 6.24
C SER A 213 -17.14 5.37 5.13
N LEU A 214 -15.94 5.87 5.46
CA LEU A 214 -14.90 6.26 4.52
C LEU A 214 -14.21 5.04 3.85
N PHE A 215 -14.48 3.84 4.32
CA PHE A 215 -13.98 2.63 3.69
C PHE A 215 -14.83 2.17 2.51
N GLU A 216 -16.01 2.77 2.33
CA GLU A 216 -16.87 2.49 1.18
C GLU A 216 -16.54 3.44 0.02
N THR A 217 -16.36 2.87 -1.18
CA THR A 217 -15.99 3.61 -2.40
C THR A 217 -17.05 4.66 -2.76
N ASP A 218 -18.34 4.35 -2.57
CA ASP A 218 -19.45 5.26 -2.85
C ASP A 218 -19.43 6.51 -1.94
N THR A 219 -18.98 6.36 -0.69
CA THR A 219 -18.86 7.48 0.23
C THR A 219 -17.63 8.33 -0.08
N LEU A 220 -16.53 7.69 -0.48
CA LEU A 220 -15.28 8.37 -0.75
C LEU A 220 -15.26 9.02 -2.14
N GLY A 221 -15.93 8.44 -3.14
CA GLY A 221 -15.94 8.93 -4.51
C GLY A 221 -16.21 10.44 -4.63
N PRO A 222 -17.32 10.97 -4.07
CA PRO A 222 -17.60 12.40 -4.10
C PRO A 222 -16.55 13.30 -3.44
N ILE A 223 -15.78 12.76 -2.47
CA ILE A 223 -14.73 13.51 -1.77
C ILE A 223 -13.49 13.67 -2.67
N TYR A 224 -13.29 12.73 -3.59
CA TYR A 224 -12.19 12.72 -4.56
C TYR A 224 -12.59 13.20 -5.94
N ASP A 225 -13.86 13.60 -6.14
CA ASP A 225 -14.34 14.10 -7.43
C ASP A 225 -13.55 15.34 -7.87
N GLY A 226 -13.05 15.30 -9.11
CA GLY A 226 -12.20 16.35 -9.69
C GLY A 226 -10.70 16.29 -9.31
N LEU A 227 -10.25 15.26 -8.57
CA LEU A 227 -8.84 15.06 -8.24
C LEU A 227 -8.14 14.04 -9.16
N TYR A 228 -8.89 13.36 -10.03
CA TYR A 228 -8.41 12.36 -11.00
C TYR A 228 -8.56 12.84 -12.44
#